data_3e3673232bb5de325a913aac154e4df9
#
_entry.id   3e3673232bb5de325a913aac154e4df9
#
_cell.length_a   1.000
_cell.length_b   1.000
_cell.length_c   1.000
_cell.angle_alpha   90.00
_cell.angle_beta   90.00
_cell.angle_gamma   90.00
#
_symmetry.space_group_name_H-M   'P 1'
#
loop_
_entity.id
_entity.type
_entity.pdbx_description
1 polymer ?
#
loop_
_entity_poly.entity_id
_entity_poly.type
_entity_poly.pdbx_seq_one_letter_code
_entity_poly.pdbx_strand_id
1 'polypeptide(L)'
;MSYHDSSDGLLSDHLRYDTRVFPNTRAVTNALLENGLLTQARLILLDSPLMVATAFTALSFQSFTNQHEQGPEKAFQLSWWFWLLMTGLGLGTTVSIKWVGLFTIAWVGSLTLVQLWVLLGDTKNVTPRLWAKHFMARAFALIIIPVGFYMAMFAIHFLCLVNPGDGDGFMSSEFQSTLNSKGMQDVAADVAFGSRVSIRHVNTQGGYLHSHPLMYPTGSKQQQITLYPHKDENNLWLLENQTQPLGINGEQINGTQAWDNLPEPVFIKDGDVVRLYHTPTFRRLHSHDVRPPVTEADWQNEVSAYGYEGFEGDANDLFKIEIVKQKSLSPVSKERLRTIETKFRLVHVMTGCVLFSHKVKLPEWASEQQEVTCARGGTLPNSLWYVEYNEHPQLTGDNVEKVNYRNPGFFGKFWELQKVMWKTNAGLVESHAWDSRPGAWPLLKRGINFWGRDNRQIYLLGNPVVWWSSTLAVVVYVLFKGIATLRWQRNCNDYANTTFKRFDYEIGTAVLGWAFHYFPFYLMDRQLFLHHYFPALYFAVMAFCSTFDFATARISLGGIRNNPVINRVSAVAFLALTIVAFVLFSPLAYGNPWTKAECNRIKVLGSWDFDCNAFHDNVSNIDAFIPGRGMPERGL
;
A
#
# COMPACT_ATOMS: atom_id res chain seq x y z
N MET A 1 -4.17 28.79 -26.77
CA MET A 1 -3.07 28.98 -27.73
C MET A 1 -3.62 28.67 -29.09
N SER A 2 -3.86 29.68 -29.94
CA SER A 2 -4.26 29.46 -31.34
C SER A 2 -3.03 28.99 -32.12
N TYR A 3 -3.22 28.07 -33.03
CA TYR A 3 -2.25 27.78 -34.09
C TYR A 3 -2.10 29.05 -34.93
N HIS A 4 -1.10 29.86 -34.63
CA HIS A 4 -0.96 31.17 -35.22
C HIS A 4 -0.26 31.11 -36.56
N ASP A 5 -0.78 31.94 -37.44
CA ASP A 5 -0.35 32.24 -38.79
C ASP A 5 1.18 32.45 -38.94
N SER A 6 1.75 31.79 -39.92
CA SER A 6 3.18 31.80 -40.27
C SER A 6 3.61 33.02 -41.07
N SER A 7 3.00 34.18 -40.87
CA SER A 7 3.34 35.38 -41.63
C SER A 7 4.29 36.38 -40.95
N ASP A 8 4.66 36.13 -39.66
CA ASP A 8 5.58 37.03 -38.97
C ASP A 8 6.91 36.32 -38.66
N GLY A 9 7.87 36.48 -39.58
CA GLY A 9 9.25 36.04 -39.42
C GLY A 9 10.03 36.63 -38.22
N LEU A 10 9.41 37.49 -37.43
CA LEU A 10 9.95 38.08 -36.19
C LEU A 10 9.67 37.23 -34.93
N LEU A 11 8.73 36.30 -34.97
CA LEU A 11 8.44 35.39 -33.85
C LEU A 11 9.40 34.18 -33.81
N SER A 12 10.00 33.80 -34.97
CA SER A 12 10.86 32.62 -35.05
C SER A 12 12.20 32.79 -34.36
N ASP A 13 12.76 34.00 -34.32
CA ASP A 13 14.10 34.26 -33.75
C ASP A 13 14.07 34.44 -32.23
N HIS A 14 12.96 34.92 -31.64
CA HIS A 14 12.82 35.03 -30.18
C HIS A 14 12.40 33.71 -29.50
N LEU A 15 11.73 32.81 -30.20
CA LEU A 15 11.37 31.48 -29.70
C LEU A 15 12.51 30.44 -29.79
N ARG A 16 13.53 30.71 -30.63
CA ARG A 16 14.70 29.81 -30.79
C ARG A 16 15.65 29.79 -29.60
N TYR A 17 15.60 30.76 -28.69
CA TYR A 17 16.64 30.93 -27.70
C TYR A 17 16.38 30.33 -26.32
N ASP A 18 15.27 29.72 -26.03
CA ASP A 18 15.10 29.19 -24.69
C ASP A 18 14.17 27.97 -24.57
N THR A 19 14.50 26.91 -25.29
CA THR A 19 13.90 25.57 -25.13
C THR A 19 14.40 24.85 -23.86
N ARG A 20 14.95 25.55 -22.88
CA ARG A 20 15.46 24.96 -21.63
C ARG A 20 14.45 25.09 -20.52
N VAL A 21 13.33 24.39 -20.64
CA VAL A 21 12.33 24.41 -19.57
C VAL A 21 12.58 23.33 -18.50
N PHE A 22 13.36 22.32 -18.75
CA PHE A 22 13.78 21.33 -17.74
C PHE A 22 14.95 20.49 -18.30
N PRO A 23 15.96 20.14 -17.50
CA PRO A 23 16.19 20.55 -16.11
C PRO A 23 17.04 21.81 -16.02
N ASN A 24 16.54 22.83 -15.34
CA ASN A 24 17.42 23.90 -14.90
C ASN A 24 18.51 23.28 -14.00
N THR A 25 19.78 23.48 -14.31
CA THR A 25 20.94 22.97 -13.53
C THR A 25 20.77 23.27 -12.03
N ARG A 26 20.13 24.37 -11.69
CA ARG A 26 19.81 24.78 -10.30
C ARG A 26 18.84 23.85 -9.62
N ALA A 27 17.81 23.39 -10.32
CA ALA A 27 16.85 22.45 -9.75
C ALA A 27 17.51 21.10 -9.44
N VAL A 28 18.36 20.63 -10.35
CA VAL A 28 19.16 19.41 -10.14
C VAL A 28 20.09 19.57 -8.94
N THR A 29 20.83 20.71 -8.87
CA THR A 29 21.74 20.95 -7.75
C THR A 29 21.00 21.05 -6.41
N ASN A 30 19.84 21.72 -6.35
CA ASN A 30 19.05 21.81 -5.13
C ASN A 30 18.49 20.44 -4.71
N ALA A 31 18.08 19.60 -5.66
CA ALA A 31 17.62 18.24 -5.37
C ALA A 31 18.78 17.35 -4.87
N LEU A 32 19.99 17.50 -5.40
CA LEU A 32 21.18 16.76 -4.96
C LEU A 32 21.67 17.19 -3.58
N LEU A 33 21.44 18.44 -3.18
CA LEU A 33 21.82 19.01 -1.88
C LEU A 33 20.65 18.96 -0.88
N GLU A 34 19.61 18.19 -1.17
CA GLU A 34 18.47 18.00 -0.28
C GLU A 34 18.73 16.80 0.65
N ASN A 35 18.91 17.07 1.96
CA ASN A 35 19.32 16.08 2.94
C ASN A 35 18.31 14.93 3.10
N GLY A 36 17.00 15.21 3.02
CA GLY A 36 15.96 14.20 3.16
C GLY A 36 15.94 13.22 1.98
N LEU A 37 16.04 13.72 0.74
CA LEU A 37 16.16 12.87 -0.46
C LEU A 37 17.41 12.00 -0.41
N LEU A 38 18.55 12.58 0.01
CA LEU A 38 19.78 11.83 0.17
C LEU A 38 19.66 10.74 1.24
N THR A 39 19.08 11.05 2.40
CA THR A 39 18.86 10.08 3.47
C THR A 39 17.99 8.92 2.97
N GLN A 40 16.90 9.23 2.30
CA GLN A 40 15.98 8.24 1.73
C GLN A 40 16.63 7.36 0.65
N ALA A 41 17.45 7.97 -0.22
CA ALA A 41 18.09 7.27 -1.34
C ALA A 41 19.15 6.24 -0.91
N ARG A 42 19.67 6.35 0.30
CA ARG A 42 20.65 5.41 0.87
C ARG A 42 20.03 4.16 1.49
N LEU A 43 18.72 4.15 1.65
CA LEU A 43 17.97 3.05 2.21
C LEU A 43 17.22 2.29 1.10
N ILE A 44 16.99 1.01 1.30
CA ILE A 44 16.22 0.18 0.35
C ILE A 44 14.73 0.46 0.53
N LEU A 45 14.29 1.60 0.03
CA LEU A 45 12.90 2.08 0.13
C LEU A 45 12.35 2.43 -1.25
N LEU A 46 11.05 2.25 -1.44
CA LEU A 46 10.36 2.45 -2.73
C LEU A 46 10.29 3.93 -3.18
N ASP A 47 10.47 4.87 -2.26
CA ASP A 47 10.26 6.30 -2.55
C ASP A 47 11.36 6.87 -3.46
N SER A 48 12.60 6.39 -3.37
CA SER A 48 13.67 6.85 -4.25
C SER A 48 13.46 6.42 -5.71
N PRO A 49 13.17 5.15 -6.04
CA PRO A 49 12.77 4.76 -7.39
C PRO A 49 11.53 5.50 -7.88
N LEU A 50 10.54 5.74 -7.00
CA LEU A 50 9.34 6.52 -7.33
C LEU A 50 9.71 7.95 -7.75
N MET A 51 10.63 8.60 -7.03
CA MET A 51 11.10 9.94 -7.36
C MET A 51 11.77 10.00 -8.74
N VAL A 52 12.65 9.03 -9.05
CA VAL A 52 13.30 8.93 -10.36
C VAL A 52 12.25 8.74 -11.47
N ALA A 53 11.29 7.85 -11.27
CA ALA A 53 10.22 7.59 -12.24
C ALA A 53 9.32 8.83 -12.43
N THR A 54 8.98 9.55 -11.35
CA THR A 54 8.20 10.79 -11.40
C THR A 54 8.96 11.89 -12.16
N ALA A 55 10.24 12.09 -11.86
CA ALA A 55 11.09 13.06 -12.55
C ALA A 55 11.27 12.72 -14.05
N PHE A 56 11.48 11.44 -14.37
CA PHE A 56 11.52 10.97 -15.75
C PHE A 56 10.21 11.21 -16.49
N THR A 57 9.08 10.93 -15.86
CA THR A 57 7.75 11.21 -16.43
C THR A 57 7.54 12.70 -16.68
N ALA A 58 7.91 13.54 -15.72
CA ALA A 58 7.81 14.99 -15.84
C ALA A 58 8.68 15.52 -16.99
N LEU A 59 9.92 15.04 -17.10
CA LEU A 59 10.83 15.39 -18.20
C LEU A 59 10.25 14.95 -19.55
N SER A 60 9.78 13.72 -19.65
CA SER A 60 9.23 13.16 -20.89
C SER A 60 7.97 13.91 -21.34
N PHE A 61 7.06 14.18 -20.39
CA PHE A 61 5.83 14.92 -20.68
C PHE A 61 6.12 16.37 -21.09
N GLN A 62 7.05 17.04 -20.42
CA GLN A 62 7.44 18.40 -20.79
C GLN A 62 8.13 18.44 -22.17
N SER A 63 8.99 17.46 -22.47
CA SER A 63 9.61 17.34 -23.78
C SER A 63 8.57 17.07 -24.88
N PHE A 64 7.57 16.23 -24.60
CA PHE A 64 6.41 16.03 -25.47
C PHE A 64 5.63 17.33 -25.69
N THR A 65 5.33 18.07 -24.61
CA THR A 65 4.63 19.36 -24.68
C THR A 65 5.40 20.36 -25.52
N ASN A 66 6.72 20.46 -25.34
CA ASN A 66 7.58 21.31 -26.15
C ASN A 66 7.53 20.95 -27.65
N GLN A 67 7.54 19.66 -27.99
CA GLN A 67 7.38 19.23 -29.39
C GLN A 67 5.99 19.57 -29.93
N HIS A 68 4.96 19.42 -29.12
CA HIS A 68 3.59 19.74 -29.52
C HIS A 68 3.38 21.25 -29.75
N GLU A 69 4.00 22.11 -28.92
CA GLU A 69 3.91 23.57 -29.01
C GLU A 69 4.71 24.17 -30.19
N GLN A 70 5.64 23.42 -30.80
CA GLN A 70 6.37 23.86 -31.99
C GLN A 70 5.48 23.90 -33.25
N GLY A 71 4.25 23.46 -33.17
CA GLY A 71 3.26 23.59 -34.22
C GLY A 71 2.88 22.27 -34.91
N PRO A 72 1.95 22.35 -35.88
CA PRO A 72 1.36 21.17 -36.52
C PRO A 72 2.37 20.34 -37.31
N GLU A 73 3.43 20.94 -37.82
CA GLU A 73 4.49 20.26 -38.58
C GLU A 73 5.29 19.25 -37.72
N LYS A 74 5.34 19.46 -36.42
CA LYS A 74 6.03 18.57 -35.47
C LYS A 74 5.11 17.48 -34.90
N ALA A 75 3.81 17.66 -35.03
CA ALA A 75 2.85 16.66 -34.56
C ALA A 75 2.99 15.34 -35.34
N PHE A 76 2.96 14.24 -34.63
CA PHE A 76 3.09 12.86 -35.13
C PHE A 76 4.45 12.51 -35.76
N GLN A 77 5.47 13.37 -35.68
CA GLN A 77 6.84 13.02 -36.03
C GLN A 77 7.46 12.06 -35.00
N LEU A 78 8.60 11.46 -35.36
CA LEU A 78 9.27 10.47 -34.51
C LEU A 78 9.60 11.00 -33.09
N SER A 79 10.10 12.24 -32.99
CA SER A 79 10.40 12.86 -31.67
C SER A 79 9.15 13.11 -30.84
N TRP A 80 8.04 13.48 -31.48
CA TRP A 80 6.76 13.68 -30.81
C TRP A 80 6.21 12.35 -30.25
N TRP A 81 6.24 11.27 -31.05
CA TRP A 81 5.88 9.92 -30.62
C TRP A 81 6.81 9.39 -29.52
N PHE A 82 8.12 9.58 -29.70
CA PHE A 82 9.11 9.12 -28.72
C PHE A 82 8.80 9.68 -27.32
N TRP A 83 8.66 11.01 -27.20
CA TRP A 83 8.41 11.61 -25.89
C TRP A 83 7.03 11.28 -25.31
N LEU A 84 6.00 11.15 -26.17
CA LEU A 84 4.67 10.72 -25.75
C LEU A 84 4.70 9.27 -25.20
N LEU A 85 5.38 8.35 -25.88
CA LEU A 85 5.54 6.97 -25.45
C LEU A 85 6.38 6.86 -24.17
N MET A 86 7.49 7.63 -24.07
CA MET A 86 8.30 7.71 -22.86
C MET A 86 7.49 8.22 -21.67
N THR A 87 6.60 9.18 -21.90
CA THR A 87 5.66 9.63 -20.85
C THR A 87 4.77 8.45 -20.39
N GLY A 88 4.19 7.71 -21.32
CA GLY A 88 3.37 6.54 -20.98
C GLY A 88 4.12 5.46 -20.20
N LEU A 89 5.34 5.13 -20.62
CA LEU A 89 6.22 4.20 -19.88
C LEU A 89 6.56 4.74 -18.49
N GLY A 90 6.86 6.03 -18.38
CA GLY A 90 7.10 6.68 -17.09
C GLY A 90 5.88 6.58 -16.15
N LEU A 91 4.67 6.83 -16.66
CA LEU A 91 3.42 6.67 -15.89
C LEU A 91 3.22 5.22 -15.43
N GLY A 92 3.46 4.24 -16.30
CA GLY A 92 3.40 2.83 -15.97
C GLY A 92 4.41 2.46 -14.88
N THR A 93 5.64 3.00 -14.98
CA THR A 93 6.69 2.77 -13.99
C THR A 93 6.33 3.35 -12.62
N THR A 94 5.83 4.60 -12.56
CA THR A 94 5.48 5.25 -11.29
C THR A 94 4.41 4.47 -10.53
N VAL A 95 3.33 4.05 -11.21
CA VAL A 95 2.24 3.31 -10.56
C VAL A 95 2.66 1.88 -10.20
N SER A 96 3.59 1.27 -10.96
CA SER A 96 4.11 -0.07 -10.66
C SER A 96 5.02 -0.08 -9.43
N ILE A 97 5.69 1.02 -9.13
CA ILE A 97 6.52 1.16 -7.93
C ILE A 97 5.62 1.39 -6.70
N LYS A 98 4.69 2.34 -6.78
CA LYS A 98 3.81 2.70 -5.65
C LYS A 98 2.54 3.38 -6.17
N TRP A 99 1.38 3.10 -5.57
CA TRP A 99 0.11 3.70 -5.99
C TRP A 99 0.06 5.24 -5.87
N VAL A 100 0.97 5.84 -5.13
CA VAL A 100 1.19 7.30 -5.16
C VAL A 100 1.49 7.80 -6.59
N GLY A 101 2.02 6.95 -7.47
CA GLY A 101 2.20 7.23 -8.91
C GLY A 101 0.89 7.59 -9.65
N LEU A 102 -0.29 7.23 -9.11
CA LEU A 102 -1.58 7.68 -9.63
C LEU A 102 -1.72 9.21 -9.60
N PHE A 103 -1.04 9.91 -8.69
CA PHE A 103 -1.04 11.37 -8.65
C PHE A 103 -0.26 11.97 -9.82
N THR A 104 0.81 11.28 -10.26
CA THR A 104 1.53 11.65 -11.49
C THR A 104 0.65 11.45 -12.73
N ILE A 105 -0.15 10.36 -12.77
CA ILE A 105 -1.15 10.13 -13.82
C ILE A 105 -2.21 11.23 -13.82
N ALA A 106 -2.71 11.64 -12.65
CA ALA A 106 -3.69 12.71 -12.52
C ALA A 106 -3.14 14.05 -13.02
N TRP A 107 -1.88 14.36 -12.70
CA TRP A 107 -1.20 15.58 -13.18
C TRP A 107 -1.05 15.59 -14.70
N VAL A 108 -0.45 14.55 -15.30
CA VAL A 108 -0.29 14.43 -16.76
C VAL A 108 -1.66 14.41 -17.45
N GLY A 109 -2.62 13.66 -16.90
CA GLY A 109 -3.97 13.56 -17.43
C GLY A 109 -4.68 14.91 -17.48
N SER A 110 -4.62 15.69 -16.39
CA SER A 110 -5.24 17.03 -16.32
C SER A 110 -4.65 17.98 -17.36
N LEU A 111 -3.32 18.01 -17.50
CA LEU A 111 -2.65 18.85 -18.50
C LEU A 111 -2.97 18.38 -19.94
N THR A 112 -3.05 17.07 -20.15
CA THR A 112 -3.44 16.50 -21.44
C THR A 112 -4.89 16.87 -21.81
N LEU A 113 -5.81 16.84 -20.85
CA LEU A 113 -7.19 17.29 -21.07
C LEU A 113 -7.25 18.76 -21.46
N VAL A 114 -6.46 19.62 -20.81
CA VAL A 114 -6.36 21.03 -21.17
C VAL A 114 -5.80 21.20 -22.59
N GLN A 115 -4.76 20.46 -22.98
CA GLN A 115 -4.21 20.48 -24.34
C GLN A 115 -5.27 20.04 -25.38
N LEU A 116 -6.00 18.97 -25.11
CA LEU A 116 -7.06 18.48 -26.01
C LEU A 116 -8.22 19.46 -26.10
N TRP A 117 -8.57 20.14 -24.98
CA TRP A 117 -9.59 21.18 -24.97
C TRP A 117 -9.20 22.38 -25.82
N VAL A 118 -7.95 22.83 -25.71
CA VAL A 118 -7.43 23.93 -26.54
C VAL A 118 -7.46 23.55 -28.03
N LEU A 119 -7.04 22.32 -28.39
CA LEU A 119 -7.14 21.81 -29.76
C LEU A 119 -8.57 21.75 -30.25
N LEU A 120 -9.53 21.35 -29.41
CA LEU A 120 -10.95 21.31 -29.76
C LEU A 120 -11.51 22.71 -30.05
N GLY A 121 -11.03 23.72 -29.33
CA GLY A 121 -11.42 25.12 -29.53
C GLY A 121 -10.86 25.78 -30.77
N ASP A 122 -9.78 25.22 -31.36
CA ASP A 122 -9.18 25.75 -32.59
C ASP A 122 -9.87 25.19 -33.85
N THR A 123 -11.11 25.56 -34.04
CA THR A 123 -11.94 25.08 -35.16
C THR A 123 -11.49 25.53 -36.53
N LYS A 124 -10.57 26.51 -36.62
CA LYS A 124 -10.03 27.01 -37.88
C LYS A 124 -8.91 26.13 -38.43
N ASN A 125 -8.05 25.63 -37.56
CA ASN A 125 -6.85 24.89 -37.96
C ASN A 125 -6.96 23.39 -37.66
N VAL A 126 -7.85 22.98 -36.74
CA VAL A 126 -7.98 21.60 -36.28
C VAL A 126 -9.30 21.01 -36.74
N THR A 127 -9.23 20.09 -37.74
CA THR A 127 -10.40 19.35 -38.20
C THR A 127 -10.81 18.27 -37.16
N PRO A 128 -12.07 17.84 -37.10
CA PRO A 128 -12.50 16.76 -36.22
C PRO A 128 -11.68 15.46 -36.36
N ARG A 129 -11.22 15.15 -37.55
CA ARG A 129 -10.36 13.97 -37.82
C ARG A 129 -8.97 14.16 -37.21
N LEU A 130 -8.40 15.37 -37.27
CA LEU A 130 -7.10 15.68 -36.68
C LEU A 130 -7.19 15.65 -35.16
N TRP A 131 -8.26 16.23 -34.60
CA TRP A 131 -8.52 16.15 -33.15
C TRP A 131 -8.62 14.71 -32.67
N ALA A 132 -9.40 13.86 -33.39
CA ALA A 132 -9.53 12.46 -33.07
C ALA A 132 -8.18 11.71 -33.10
N LYS A 133 -7.31 12.00 -34.08
CA LYS A 133 -5.93 11.46 -34.12
C LYS A 133 -5.13 11.85 -32.87
N HIS A 134 -5.19 13.12 -32.46
CA HIS A 134 -4.52 13.59 -31.24
C HIS A 134 -5.06 12.92 -29.98
N PHE A 135 -6.38 12.75 -29.89
CA PHE A 135 -7.03 12.05 -28.79
C PHE A 135 -6.60 10.57 -28.73
N MET A 136 -6.71 9.85 -29.85
CA MET A 136 -6.36 8.43 -29.91
C MET A 136 -4.88 8.16 -29.61
N ALA A 137 -3.97 9.02 -30.12
CA ALA A 137 -2.54 8.89 -29.83
C ALA A 137 -2.26 9.04 -28.33
N ARG A 138 -2.87 10.04 -27.69
CA ARG A 138 -2.73 10.26 -26.25
C ARG A 138 -3.40 9.16 -25.42
N ALA A 139 -4.60 8.71 -25.82
CA ALA A 139 -5.29 7.61 -25.16
C ALA A 139 -4.46 6.32 -25.21
N PHE A 140 -3.90 5.99 -26.39
CA PHE A 140 -3.01 4.85 -26.53
C PHE A 140 -1.76 4.98 -25.64
N ALA A 141 -1.05 6.09 -25.74
CA ALA A 141 0.21 6.25 -25.04
C ALA A 141 0.05 6.45 -23.51
N LEU A 142 -0.99 7.19 -23.08
CA LEU A 142 -1.14 7.59 -21.66
C LEU A 142 -2.13 6.74 -20.86
N ILE A 143 -2.86 5.84 -21.52
CA ILE A 143 -3.78 4.89 -20.86
C ILE A 143 -3.36 3.45 -21.15
N ILE A 144 -3.32 3.05 -22.44
CA ILE A 144 -3.07 1.64 -22.78
C ILE A 144 -1.66 1.21 -22.39
N ILE A 145 -0.64 2.03 -22.67
CA ILE A 145 0.75 1.69 -22.32
C ILE A 145 0.95 1.60 -20.80
N PRO A 146 0.56 2.56 -19.96
CA PRO A 146 0.70 2.43 -18.50
C PRO A 146 -0.03 1.22 -17.94
N VAL A 147 -1.25 0.94 -18.39
CA VAL A 147 -2.03 -0.23 -17.95
C VAL A 147 -1.33 -1.52 -18.37
N GLY A 148 -0.91 -1.63 -19.64
CA GLY A 148 -0.18 -2.79 -20.14
C GLY A 148 1.15 -3.01 -19.40
N PHE A 149 1.89 -1.93 -19.14
CA PHE A 149 3.12 -1.99 -18.35
C PHE A 149 2.87 -2.48 -16.92
N TYR A 150 1.88 -1.93 -16.24
CA TYR A 150 1.49 -2.35 -14.89
C TYR A 150 1.12 -3.84 -14.84
N MET A 151 0.32 -4.31 -15.78
CA MET A 151 -0.05 -5.73 -15.89
C MET A 151 1.16 -6.62 -16.19
N ALA A 152 2.08 -6.16 -17.05
CA ALA A 152 3.32 -6.88 -17.35
C ALA A 152 4.22 -7.03 -16.12
N MET A 153 4.30 -5.99 -15.26
CA MET A 153 5.05 -6.09 -14.00
C MET A 153 4.45 -7.15 -13.07
N PHE A 154 3.12 -7.26 -12.99
CA PHE A 154 2.47 -8.34 -12.23
C PHE A 154 2.66 -9.72 -12.86
N ALA A 155 2.69 -9.80 -14.20
CA ALA A 155 3.02 -11.06 -14.85
C ALA A 155 4.44 -11.53 -14.49
N ILE A 156 5.42 -10.62 -14.53
CA ILE A 156 6.80 -10.90 -14.11
C ILE A 156 6.83 -11.27 -12.61
N HIS A 157 6.10 -10.55 -11.77
CA HIS A 157 5.98 -10.85 -10.33
C HIS A 157 5.52 -12.29 -10.10
N PHE A 158 4.45 -12.74 -10.76
CA PHE A 158 3.94 -14.11 -10.61
C PHE A 158 4.86 -15.18 -11.19
N LEU A 159 5.70 -14.84 -12.16
CA LEU A 159 6.71 -15.75 -12.71
C LEU A 159 7.96 -15.88 -11.81
N CYS A 160 8.34 -14.79 -11.13
CA CYS A 160 9.54 -14.75 -10.30
C CYS A 160 9.27 -15.18 -8.86
N LEU A 161 8.14 -14.79 -8.29
CA LEU A 161 7.78 -15.05 -6.88
C LEU A 161 6.83 -16.24 -6.79
N VAL A 162 7.36 -17.42 -7.02
CA VAL A 162 6.62 -18.68 -7.01
C VAL A 162 6.71 -19.43 -5.67
N ASN A 163 7.59 -19.03 -4.77
CA ASN A 163 7.75 -19.66 -3.47
C ASN A 163 6.86 -18.98 -2.42
N PRO A 164 6.37 -19.74 -1.41
CA PRO A 164 5.63 -19.17 -0.29
C PRO A 164 6.50 -18.22 0.54
N GLY A 165 5.87 -17.21 1.14
CA GLY A 165 6.49 -16.23 2.02
C GLY A 165 5.48 -15.73 3.06
N ASP A 166 5.92 -14.87 3.99
CA ASP A 166 5.10 -14.38 5.10
C ASP A 166 3.83 -13.65 4.65
N GLY A 167 3.86 -13.05 3.47
CA GLY A 167 2.72 -12.32 2.91
C GLY A 167 1.62 -13.20 2.29
N ASP A 168 1.87 -14.48 2.05
CA ASP A 168 0.90 -15.34 1.36
C ASP A 168 -0.32 -15.68 2.23
N GLY A 169 -0.18 -15.61 3.58
CA GLY A 169 -1.28 -15.80 4.52
C GLY A 169 -2.47 -14.85 4.30
N PHE A 170 -2.25 -13.71 3.69
CA PHE A 170 -3.32 -12.75 3.34
C PHE A 170 -4.07 -13.10 2.04
N MET A 171 -3.56 -14.07 1.28
CA MET A 171 -4.14 -14.52 0.03
C MET A 171 -5.12 -15.67 0.26
N SER A 172 -6.03 -15.87 -0.70
CA SER A 172 -6.93 -17.04 -0.65
C SER A 172 -6.15 -18.35 -0.76
N SER A 173 -6.73 -19.42 -0.27
CA SER A 173 -6.15 -20.76 -0.45
C SER A 173 -5.97 -21.13 -1.92
N GLU A 174 -6.89 -20.67 -2.75
CA GLU A 174 -6.82 -20.85 -4.20
C GLU A 174 -5.57 -20.20 -4.80
N PHE A 175 -5.22 -18.98 -4.37
CA PHE A 175 -3.97 -18.33 -4.75
C PHE A 175 -2.76 -19.08 -4.17
N GLN A 176 -2.78 -19.42 -2.88
CA GLN A 176 -1.70 -20.11 -2.19
C GLN A 176 -1.39 -21.47 -2.83
N SER A 177 -2.40 -22.19 -3.33
CA SER A 177 -2.23 -23.48 -4.00
C SER A 177 -1.40 -23.40 -5.29
N THR A 178 -1.24 -22.19 -5.83
CA THR A 178 -0.37 -21.96 -7.02
C THR A 178 1.10 -21.74 -6.68
N LEU A 179 1.45 -21.65 -5.39
CA LEU A 179 2.83 -21.47 -4.93
C LEU A 179 3.51 -22.83 -4.76
N ASN A 180 4.83 -22.85 -4.98
CA ASN A 180 5.64 -24.05 -4.76
C ASN A 180 5.53 -24.51 -3.30
N SER A 181 5.48 -25.81 -3.06
CA SER A 181 5.39 -26.46 -1.73
C SER A 181 4.10 -26.19 -0.92
N LYS A 182 3.21 -25.31 -1.37
CA LYS A 182 1.89 -25.10 -0.73
C LYS A 182 0.72 -25.60 -1.57
N GLY A 183 1.01 -26.29 -2.67
CA GLY A 183 -0.01 -26.97 -3.47
C GLY A 183 -0.92 -27.79 -2.53
N MET A 184 -2.21 -27.64 -2.68
CA MET A 184 -3.15 -28.48 -1.99
C MET A 184 -3.17 -29.84 -2.69
N GLN A 185 -3.04 -30.92 -1.92
CA GLN A 185 -3.25 -32.28 -2.44
C GLN A 185 -4.74 -32.48 -2.74
N ASP A 186 -5.01 -33.35 -3.69
CA ASP A 186 -6.37 -33.79 -3.94
C ASP A 186 -6.92 -34.48 -2.68
N VAL A 187 -8.02 -33.98 -2.17
CA VAL A 187 -8.68 -34.49 -0.95
C VAL A 187 -10.04 -35.05 -1.27
N ALA A 188 -10.54 -35.98 -0.45
CA ALA A 188 -11.86 -36.53 -0.62
C ALA A 188 -12.93 -35.42 -0.67
N ALA A 189 -13.82 -35.50 -1.65
CA ALA A 189 -14.84 -34.48 -1.88
C ALA A 189 -15.90 -34.50 -0.78
N ASP A 190 -16.40 -35.68 -0.43
CA ASP A 190 -17.45 -35.84 0.56
C ASP A 190 -16.88 -35.89 1.99
N VAL A 191 -17.53 -35.21 2.92
CA VAL A 191 -17.15 -35.19 4.33
C VAL A 191 -18.10 -36.09 5.12
N ALA A 192 -17.55 -37.01 5.90
CA ALA A 192 -18.29 -37.96 6.72
C ALA A 192 -18.01 -37.74 8.21
N PHE A 193 -18.83 -38.33 9.06
CA PHE A 193 -18.50 -38.48 10.48
C PHE A 193 -17.23 -39.33 10.60
N GLY A 194 -16.30 -38.94 11.46
CA GLY A 194 -14.97 -39.54 11.55
C GLY A 194 -13.90 -38.86 10.65
N SER A 195 -14.31 -37.89 9.82
CA SER A 195 -13.35 -37.10 9.05
C SER A 195 -12.52 -36.19 9.94
N ARG A 196 -11.21 -36.17 9.72
CA ARG A 196 -10.28 -35.13 10.22
C ARG A 196 -10.25 -34.00 9.20
N VAL A 197 -10.69 -32.82 9.61
CA VAL A 197 -10.87 -31.67 8.71
C VAL A 197 -10.15 -30.45 9.21
N SER A 198 -9.70 -29.59 8.29
CA SER A 198 -9.46 -28.19 8.59
C SER A 198 -10.64 -27.36 8.14
N ILE A 199 -11.09 -26.46 9.01
CA ILE A 199 -12.23 -25.57 8.74
C ILE A 199 -11.73 -24.15 8.60
N ARG A 200 -12.10 -23.48 7.51
CA ARG A 200 -11.63 -22.15 7.17
C ARG A 200 -12.76 -21.14 7.11
N HIS A 201 -12.51 -19.94 7.62
CA HIS A 201 -13.44 -18.82 7.57
C HIS A 201 -13.43 -18.14 6.20
N VAL A 202 -14.61 -17.83 5.64
CA VAL A 202 -14.71 -17.32 4.26
C VAL A 202 -14.32 -15.84 4.13
N ASN A 203 -14.75 -14.99 5.10
CA ASN A 203 -14.68 -13.53 4.93
C ASN A 203 -13.37 -12.89 5.37
N THR A 204 -12.65 -13.46 6.31
CA THR A 204 -11.44 -12.84 6.91
C THR A 204 -10.13 -13.33 6.31
N GLN A 205 -10.12 -13.61 5.01
CA GLN A 205 -8.93 -13.95 4.24
C GLN A 205 -8.08 -15.06 4.87
N GLY A 206 -8.76 -16.11 5.37
CA GLY A 206 -8.07 -17.35 5.54
C GLY A 206 -7.61 -17.70 6.92
N GLY A 207 -8.29 -17.27 7.93
CA GLY A 207 -8.08 -17.93 9.21
C GLY A 207 -8.67 -19.33 9.21
N TYR A 208 -7.87 -20.34 9.60
CA TYR A 208 -8.36 -21.65 10.00
C TYR A 208 -8.89 -21.58 11.42
N LEU A 209 -9.96 -22.32 11.71
CA LEU A 209 -10.39 -22.56 13.08
C LEU A 209 -9.27 -23.30 13.81
N HIS A 210 -8.67 -22.65 14.78
CA HIS A 210 -7.42 -23.04 15.41
C HIS A 210 -7.54 -23.09 16.93
N SER A 211 -6.84 -24.02 17.55
CA SER A 211 -6.71 -24.10 18.99
C SER A 211 -5.33 -24.60 19.39
N HIS A 212 -4.75 -24.04 20.42
CA HIS A 212 -3.47 -24.47 21.00
C HIS A 212 -3.56 -24.47 22.53
N PRO A 213 -2.67 -25.13 23.26
CA PRO A 213 -2.78 -25.36 24.71
C PRO A 213 -2.50 -24.10 25.55
N LEU A 214 -3.06 -22.96 25.15
CA LEU A 214 -3.08 -21.72 25.90
C LEU A 214 -4.51 -21.42 26.37
N MET A 215 -4.63 -20.95 27.61
CA MET A 215 -5.93 -20.67 28.22
C MET A 215 -6.28 -19.18 28.11
N TYR A 216 -7.56 -18.87 28.05
CA TYR A 216 -8.02 -17.50 28.20
C TYR A 216 -7.64 -16.95 29.57
N PRO A 217 -7.12 -15.71 29.67
CA PRO A 217 -6.78 -15.09 30.96
C PRO A 217 -8.01 -14.69 31.78
N THR A 218 -9.14 -14.47 31.12
CA THR A 218 -10.44 -14.05 31.68
C THR A 218 -11.56 -14.94 31.17
N GLY A 219 -12.78 -14.67 31.52
CA GLY A 219 -13.94 -15.43 31.08
C GLY A 219 -13.97 -16.86 31.65
N SER A 220 -14.16 -17.85 30.79
CA SER A 220 -14.19 -19.26 31.19
C SER A 220 -12.85 -19.80 31.67
N LYS A 221 -11.75 -19.17 31.30
CA LYS A 221 -10.37 -19.67 31.49
C LYS A 221 -10.11 -21.02 30.82
N GLN A 222 -10.90 -21.36 29.82
CA GLN A 222 -10.73 -22.55 29.01
C GLN A 222 -9.72 -22.31 27.88
N GLN A 223 -9.37 -23.36 27.12
CA GLN A 223 -8.40 -23.27 26.02
C GLN A 223 -8.93 -22.37 24.90
N GLN A 224 -8.05 -21.55 24.36
CA GLN A 224 -8.36 -20.54 23.36
C GLN A 224 -8.78 -21.15 22.01
N ILE A 225 -9.77 -20.51 21.38
CA ILE A 225 -10.14 -20.72 19.97
C ILE A 225 -9.89 -19.42 19.22
N THR A 226 -9.16 -19.50 18.13
CA THR A 226 -8.73 -18.35 17.33
C THR A 226 -8.82 -18.64 15.84
N LEU A 227 -8.57 -17.64 14.99
CA LEU A 227 -8.25 -17.86 13.59
C LEU A 227 -6.75 -17.71 13.36
N TYR A 228 -6.16 -18.72 12.71
CA TYR A 228 -4.75 -18.75 12.34
C TYR A 228 -4.58 -18.89 10.83
N PRO A 229 -3.78 -18.02 10.17
CA PRO A 229 -3.73 -17.98 8.70
C PRO A 229 -2.90 -19.09 8.05
N HIS A 230 -2.06 -19.78 8.81
CA HIS A 230 -1.16 -20.79 8.27
C HIS A 230 -1.66 -22.21 8.53
N LYS A 231 -1.27 -23.16 7.65
CA LYS A 231 -1.55 -24.59 7.85
C LYS A 231 -0.75 -25.12 9.02
N ASP A 232 -1.44 -25.73 9.97
CA ASP A 232 -0.89 -26.27 11.21
C ASP A 232 -1.72 -27.49 11.63
N GLU A 233 -1.14 -28.43 12.36
CA GLU A 233 -1.86 -29.56 12.93
C GLU A 233 -2.92 -29.12 13.96
N ASN A 234 -2.70 -28.00 14.64
CA ASN A 234 -3.68 -27.38 15.55
C ASN A 234 -4.92 -26.81 14.85
N ASN A 235 -5.01 -26.91 13.52
CA ASN A 235 -6.20 -26.59 12.74
C ASN A 235 -7.08 -27.83 12.48
N LEU A 236 -6.66 -29.02 12.93
CA LEU A 236 -7.32 -30.28 12.60
C LEU A 236 -8.36 -30.66 13.66
N TRP A 237 -9.55 -30.89 13.16
CA TRP A 237 -10.72 -31.24 13.96
C TRP A 237 -11.34 -32.53 13.45
N LEU A 238 -11.60 -33.48 14.36
CA LEU A 238 -12.37 -34.66 14.06
C LEU A 238 -13.85 -34.34 14.18
N LEU A 239 -14.63 -34.70 13.17
CA LEU A 239 -16.10 -34.53 13.19
C LEU A 239 -16.78 -35.74 13.80
N GLU A 240 -17.26 -35.58 15.03
CA GLU A 240 -18.01 -36.60 15.77
C GLU A 240 -19.51 -36.36 15.65
N ASN A 241 -20.32 -37.44 15.71
CA ASN A 241 -21.77 -37.33 15.81
C ASN A 241 -22.22 -37.02 17.27
N GLN A 242 -23.45 -36.57 17.44
CA GLN A 242 -24.07 -36.35 18.73
C GLN A 242 -24.09 -37.62 19.58
N THR A 243 -24.40 -38.76 18.96
CA THR A 243 -24.38 -40.09 19.59
C THR A 243 -23.16 -40.87 19.08
N GLN A 244 -22.47 -41.53 19.98
CA GLN A 244 -21.38 -42.41 19.58
C GLN A 244 -21.92 -43.60 18.77
N PRO A 245 -21.19 -44.08 17.75
CA PRO A 245 -21.66 -45.21 16.97
C PRO A 245 -21.71 -46.48 17.85
N LEU A 246 -22.70 -47.30 17.58
CA LEU A 246 -22.78 -48.63 18.16
C LEU A 246 -21.91 -49.58 17.33
N GLY A 247 -21.08 -50.35 17.97
CA GLY A 247 -20.33 -51.43 17.32
C GLY A 247 -21.27 -52.51 16.76
N ILE A 248 -20.69 -53.46 16.02
CA ILE A 248 -21.40 -54.58 15.36
C ILE A 248 -22.22 -55.39 16.36
N ASN A 249 -21.83 -55.43 17.64
CA ASN A 249 -22.52 -56.11 18.72
C ASN A 249 -23.43 -55.24 19.56
N GLY A 250 -23.69 -53.99 19.16
CA GLY A 250 -24.52 -53.05 19.92
C GLY A 250 -23.82 -52.39 21.12
N GLU A 251 -22.54 -52.59 21.29
CA GLU A 251 -21.71 -51.91 22.31
C GLU A 251 -21.38 -50.49 21.90
N GLN A 252 -21.36 -49.55 22.83
CA GLN A 252 -20.83 -48.19 22.55
C GLN A 252 -19.33 -48.26 22.40
N ILE A 253 -18.84 -47.92 21.20
CA ILE A 253 -17.41 -47.84 20.94
C ILE A 253 -16.93 -46.44 21.35
N ASN A 254 -16.16 -46.35 22.43
CA ASN A 254 -15.60 -45.10 22.92
C ASN A 254 -14.31 -44.76 22.19
N GLY A 255 -14.17 -43.48 21.78
CA GLY A 255 -12.94 -42.92 21.20
C GLY A 255 -12.98 -42.66 19.70
N THR A 256 -11.91 -42.06 19.20
CA THR A 256 -11.77 -41.64 17.81
C THR A 256 -11.77 -42.77 16.79
N GLN A 257 -11.43 -44.02 17.21
CA GLN A 257 -11.43 -45.20 16.37
C GLN A 257 -12.84 -45.77 16.07
N ALA A 258 -13.86 -45.29 16.75
CA ALA A 258 -15.22 -45.76 16.56
C ALA A 258 -15.75 -45.54 15.14
N TRP A 259 -15.30 -44.44 14.50
CA TRP A 259 -15.76 -44.05 13.18
C TRP A 259 -14.99 -44.75 12.05
N ASP A 260 -13.82 -45.32 12.35
CA ASP A 260 -12.98 -46.03 11.38
C ASP A 260 -13.55 -47.43 11.04
N ASN A 261 -14.38 -47.98 11.92
CA ASN A 261 -14.89 -49.35 11.85
C ASN A 261 -16.36 -49.46 11.37
N LEU A 262 -16.94 -48.34 10.86
CA LEU A 262 -18.26 -48.40 10.26
C LEU A 262 -18.24 -49.15 8.92
N PRO A 263 -19.32 -49.90 8.57
CA PRO A 263 -19.38 -50.64 7.30
C PRO A 263 -19.35 -49.71 6.08
N GLU A 264 -19.91 -48.51 6.19
CA GLU A 264 -19.89 -47.46 5.15
C GLU A 264 -19.76 -46.06 5.77
N PRO A 265 -19.12 -45.11 5.08
CA PRO A 265 -18.99 -43.75 5.56
C PRO A 265 -20.37 -43.06 5.63
N VAL A 266 -20.67 -42.42 6.75
CA VAL A 266 -21.92 -41.67 6.95
C VAL A 266 -21.65 -40.18 6.63
N PHE A 267 -22.16 -39.75 5.49
CA PHE A 267 -21.96 -38.36 5.02
C PHE A 267 -22.79 -37.36 5.84
N ILE A 268 -22.16 -36.23 6.18
CA ILE A 268 -22.78 -35.15 6.94
C ILE A 268 -23.69 -34.33 6.02
N LYS A 269 -24.96 -34.17 6.42
CA LYS A 269 -26.01 -33.47 5.68
C LYS A 269 -26.40 -32.16 6.35
N ASP A 270 -27.16 -31.34 5.60
CA ASP A 270 -27.78 -30.13 6.11
C ASP A 270 -28.71 -30.46 7.28
N GLY A 271 -28.49 -29.81 8.42
CA GLY A 271 -29.25 -30.05 9.65
C GLY A 271 -28.61 -31.02 10.63
N ASP A 272 -27.60 -31.78 10.25
CA ASP A 272 -26.92 -32.71 11.16
C ASP A 272 -26.21 -31.96 12.29
N VAL A 273 -26.14 -32.61 13.44
CA VAL A 273 -25.48 -32.11 14.64
C VAL A 273 -24.13 -32.79 14.80
N VAL A 274 -23.10 -31.99 14.91
CA VAL A 274 -21.70 -32.44 15.02
C VAL A 274 -21.05 -31.93 16.31
N ARG A 275 -20.05 -32.66 16.80
CA ARG A 275 -19.04 -32.20 17.73
C ARG A 275 -17.70 -32.06 16.97
N LEU A 276 -16.94 -31.03 17.25
CA LEU A 276 -15.63 -30.81 16.70
C LEU A 276 -14.59 -31.14 17.77
N TYR A 277 -13.93 -32.28 17.62
CA TYR A 277 -12.92 -32.74 18.57
C TYR A 277 -11.51 -32.33 18.06
N HIS A 278 -10.83 -31.52 18.85
CA HIS A 278 -9.47 -31.07 18.55
C HIS A 278 -8.46 -32.15 18.88
N THR A 279 -7.96 -32.79 17.84
CA THR A 279 -7.12 -34.00 17.99
C THR A 279 -5.81 -33.77 18.75
N PRO A 280 -5.10 -32.61 18.62
CA PRO A 280 -3.84 -32.42 19.34
C PRO A 280 -4.00 -32.18 20.85
N THR A 281 -5.15 -31.66 21.32
CA THR A 281 -5.32 -31.30 22.74
C THR A 281 -6.46 -32.05 23.44
N PHE A 282 -7.09 -33.02 22.76
CA PHE A 282 -8.17 -33.88 23.30
C PHE A 282 -9.37 -33.09 23.83
N ARG A 283 -9.72 -31.95 23.22
CA ARG A 283 -10.78 -31.05 23.63
C ARG A 283 -11.80 -30.82 22.52
N ARG A 284 -13.00 -30.43 22.89
CA ARG A 284 -14.07 -30.14 21.91
C ARG A 284 -14.35 -28.67 21.82
N LEU A 285 -14.72 -28.23 20.62
CA LEU A 285 -15.24 -26.88 20.38
C LEU A 285 -16.46 -26.67 21.26
N HIS A 286 -16.48 -25.63 22.06
CA HIS A 286 -17.42 -25.39 23.14
C HIS A 286 -17.87 -23.93 23.16
N SER A 287 -19.13 -23.68 23.47
CA SER A 287 -19.63 -22.33 23.70
C SER A 287 -20.71 -22.31 24.78
N HIS A 288 -20.64 -21.32 25.65
CA HIS A 288 -21.61 -21.11 26.72
C HIS A 288 -21.79 -19.60 26.95
N ASP A 289 -22.74 -19.24 27.83
CA ASP A 289 -23.14 -17.85 28.05
C ASP A 289 -22.13 -17.09 28.92
N VAL A 290 -20.92 -16.90 28.36
CA VAL A 290 -19.84 -16.09 28.91
C VAL A 290 -19.42 -15.09 27.83
N ARG A 291 -19.14 -13.85 28.23
CA ARG A 291 -18.70 -12.81 27.27
C ARG A 291 -17.32 -13.13 26.69
N PRO A 292 -17.10 -12.83 25.39
CA PRO A 292 -15.79 -12.96 24.77
C PRO A 292 -14.73 -12.09 25.46
N PRO A 293 -13.44 -12.46 25.40
CA PRO A 293 -12.38 -11.77 26.14
C PRO A 293 -12.09 -10.34 25.65
N VAL A 294 -12.43 -10.01 24.40
CA VAL A 294 -12.16 -8.70 23.79
C VAL A 294 -13.44 -8.03 23.31
N THR A 295 -14.31 -8.76 22.60
CA THR A 295 -15.57 -8.19 22.13
C THR A 295 -16.60 -8.11 23.25
N GLU A 296 -16.91 -6.91 23.72
CA GLU A 296 -17.84 -6.66 24.82
C GLU A 296 -19.33 -6.60 24.41
N ALA A 297 -19.69 -7.19 23.26
CA ALA A 297 -21.06 -7.15 22.78
C ALA A 297 -21.95 -8.22 23.47
N ASP A 298 -23.07 -7.82 24.07
CA ASP A 298 -24.00 -8.70 24.82
C ASP A 298 -24.65 -9.82 23.96
N TRP A 299 -24.57 -9.71 22.64
CA TRP A 299 -25.10 -10.70 21.70
C TRP A 299 -24.04 -11.72 21.24
N GLN A 300 -22.85 -11.69 21.81
CA GLN A 300 -21.77 -12.63 21.52
C GLN A 300 -21.36 -13.40 22.76
N ASN A 301 -21.10 -14.70 22.56
CA ASN A 301 -20.61 -15.61 23.58
C ASN A 301 -19.16 -16.01 23.27
N GLU A 302 -18.40 -16.32 24.30
CA GLU A 302 -17.06 -16.90 24.18
C GLU A 302 -17.13 -18.27 23.50
N VAL A 303 -16.15 -18.56 22.68
CA VAL A 303 -15.91 -19.88 22.09
C VAL A 303 -14.54 -20.37 22.61
N SER A 304 -14.52 -21.57 23.12
CA SER A 304 -13.36 -22.20 23.76
C SER A 304 -13.21 -23.67 23.32
N ALA A 305 -12.11 -24.29 23.70
CA ALA A 305 -11.98 -25.74 23.64
C ALA A 305 -12.01 -26.31 25.05
N TYR A 306 -12.96 -27.23 25.30
CA TYR A 306 -13.21 -27.78 26.61
C TYR A 306 -13.12 -29.31 26.62
N GLY A 307 -12.70 -29.86 27.75
CA GLY A 307 -12.57 -31.29 27.96
C GLY A 307 -11.13 -31.75 28.21
N TYR A 308 -10.97 -33.04 28.25
CA TYR A 308 -9.69 -33.74 28.44
C TYR A 308 -9.81 -35.12 27.78
N GLU A 309 -8.72 -35.84 27.71
CA GLU A 309 -8.71 -37.20 27.16
C GLU A 309 -9.68 -38.12 27.91
N GLY A 310 -10.57 -38.78 27.17
CA GLY A 310 -11.64 -39.63 27.74
C GLY A 310 -12.90 -38.91 28.16
N PHE A 311 -12.98 -37.58 28.01
CA PHE A 311 -14.19 -36.82 28.27
C PHE A 311 -15.24 -37.05 27.16
N GLU A 312 -16.44 -37.48 27.51
CA GLU A 312 -17.52 -37.82 26.54
C GLU A 312 -18.13 -36.58 25.85
N GLY A 313 -17.87 -35.39 26.34
CA GLY A 313 -18.46 -34.15 25.89
C GLY A 313 -19.75 -33.79 26.61
N ASP A 314 -20.24 -32.58 26.42
CA ASP A 314 -21.47 -32.09 26.98
C ASP A 314 -22.39 -31.45 25.90
N ALA A 315 -23.53 -30.90 26.33
CA ALA A 315 -24.52 -30.29 25.45
C ALA A 315 -24.01 -29.00 24.79
N ASN A 316 -23.00 -28.31 25.36
CA ASN A 316 -22.44 -27.10 24.82
C ASN A 316 -21.36 -27.35 23.76
N ASP A 317 -21.05 -28.61 23.46
CA ASP A 317 -20.16 -29.02 22.37
C ASP A 317 -20.93 -29.27 21.05
N LEU A 318 -22.27 -29.18 21.09
CA LEU A 318 -23.13 -29.54 19.96
C LEU A 318 -23.36 -28.37 19.02
N PHE A 319 -22.96 -28.54 17.77
CA PHE A 319 -23.16 -27.58 16.70
C PHE A 319 -23.92 -28.18 15.53
N LYS A 320 -24.97 -27.51 15.10
CA LYS A 320 -25.77 -27.89 13.93
C LYS A 320 -25.12 -27.34 12.68
N ILE A 321 -24.96 -28.18 11.66
CA ILE A 321 -24.54 -27.77 10.31
C ILE A 321 -25.75 -27.13 9.61
N GLU A 322 -25.59 -25.90 9.16
CA GLU A 322 -26.55 -25.18 8.33
C GLU A 322 -25.89 -24.84 7.00
N ILE A 323 -26.23 -25.55 5.92
CA ILE A 323 -25.65 -25.35 4.58
C ILE A 323 -26.27 -24.11 3.93
N VAL A 324 -25.43 -23.17 3.53
CA VAL A 324 -25.84 -21.96 2.80
C VAL A 324 -25.87 -22.27 1.31
N LYS A 325 -27.03 -22.75 0.83
CA LYS A 325 -27.21 -23.26 -0.55
C LYS A 325 -26.84 -22.26 -1.64
N GLN A 326 -27.07 -20.94 -1.42
CA GLN A 326 -26.77 -19.88 -2.40
C GLN A 326 -25.26 -19.63 -2.53
N LYS A 327 -24.47 -20.06 -1.59
CA LYS A 327 -23.00 -19.89 -1.57
C LYS A 327 -22.24 -21.17 -1.87
N SER A 328 -22.93 -22.31 -1.90
CA SER A 328 -22.36 -23.63 -2.23
C SER A 328 -22.34 -23.86 -3.73
N LEU A 329 -21.25 -24.50 -4.24
CA LEU A 329 -20.90 -24.48 -5.65
C LEU A 329 -21.68 -25.51 -6.49
N SER A 330 -21.66 -26.79 -6.07
CA SER A 330 -22.30 -27.88 -6.82
C SER A 330 -23.70 -28.20 -6.26
N PRO A 331 -24.58 -28.87 -7.04
CA PRO A 331 -25.86 -29.34 -6.52
C PRO A 331 -25.72 -30.22 -5.29
N VAL A 332 -24.76 -31.15 -5.29
CA VAL A 332 -24.50 -32.08 -4.19
C VAL A 332 -24.03 -31.34 -2.94
N SER A 333 -23.20 -30.30 -3.09
CA SER A 333 -22.73 -29.48 -1.97
C SER A 333 -23.82 -28.63 -1.29
N LYS A 334 -25.03 -28.60 -1.84
CA LYS A 334 -26.21 -27.94 -1.25
C LYS A 334 -27.04 -28.89 -0.35
N GLU A 335 -26.73 -30.18 -0.41
CA GLU A 335 -27.46 -31.22 0.32
C GLU A 335 -26.60 -31.85 1.41
N ARG A 336 -25.30 -32.02 1.13
CA ARG A 336 -24.34 -32.61 2.05
C ARG A 336 -23.03 -31.83 2.08
N LEU A 337 -22.28 -32.00 3.17
CA LEU A 337 -21.02 -31.30 3.39
C LEU A 337 -19.95 -31.82 2.43
N ARG A 338 -19.41 -30.94 1.60
CA ARG A 338 -18.32 -31.27 0.66
C ARG A 338 -17.15 -30.32 0.83
N THR A 339 -15.95 -30.85 0.77
CA THR A 339 -14.69 -30.14 0.86
C THR A 339 -14.62 -29.04 -0.21
N ILE A 340 -14.22 -27.83 0.16
CA ILE A 340 -14.10 -26.62 -0.67
C ILE A 340 -15.47 -26.11 -1.18
N GLU A 341 -16.37 -26.98 -1.61
CA GLU A 341 -17.59 -26.62 -2.33
C GLU A 341 -18.71 -26.12 -1.42
N THR A 342 -18.90 -26.74 -0.25
CA THR A 342 -19.98 -26.38 0.69
C THR A 342 -19.58 -25.18 1.53
N LYS A 343 -20.44 -24.17 1.55
CA LYS A 343 -20.39 -23.08 2.52
C LYS A 343 -21.48 -23.29 3.56
N PHE A 344 -21.09 -23.30 4.83
CA PHE A 344 -21.99 -23.63 5.93
C PHE A 344 -21.79 -22.70 7.14
N ARG A 345 -22.75 -22.75 8.03
CA ARG A 345 -22.71 -22.13 9.36
C ARG A 345 -22.70 -23.22 10.42
N LEU A 346 -22.03 -22.98 11.52
CA LEU A 346 -22.07 -23.80 12.73
C LEU A 346 -22.97 -23.09 13.74
N VAL A 347 -24.15 -23.64 13.95
CA VAL A 347 -25.16 -23.10 14.87
C VAL A 347 -25.12 -23.88 16.19
N HIS A 348 -24.76 -23.22 17.26
CA HIS A 348 -24.70 -23.85 18.59
C HIS A 348 -26.08 -24.24 19.05
N VAL A 349 -26.27 -25.52 19.37
CA VAL A 349 -27.61 -26.09 19.63
C VAL A 349 -28.29 -25.49 20.87
N MET A 350 -27.52 -25.27 21.94
CA MET A 350 -28.08 -24.80 23.22
C MET A 350 -28.49 -23.32 23.20
N THR A 351 -27.72 -22.45 22.54
CA THR A 351 -27.93 -20.99 22.59
C THR A 351 -28.47 -20.40 21.29
N GLY A 352 -28.45 -21.17 20.20
CA GLY A 352 -28.83 -20.70 18.86
C GLY A 352 -27.88 -19.68 18.26
N CYS A 353 -26.73 -19.37 18.90
CA CYS A 353 -25.72 -18.51 18.32
C CYS A 353 -24.97 -19.23 17.20
N VAL A 354 -24.35 -18.48 16.30
CA VAL A 354 -23.58 -19.04 15.18
C VAL A 354 -22.10 -18.77 15.39
N LEU A 355 -21.25 -19.73 15.05
CA LEU A 355 -19.80 -19.55 15.07
C LEU A 355 -19.43 -18.39 14.15
N PHE A 356 -18.75 -17.41 14.70
CA PHE A 356 -18.59 -16.09 14.11
C PHE A 356 -17.16 -15.59 14.27
N SER A 357 -16.68 -14.87 13.28
CA SER A 357 -15.42 -14.13 13.41
C SER A 357 -15.45 -12.85 12.61
N HIS A 358 -14.88 -11.78 13.16
CA HIS A 358 -14.75 -10.48 12.53
C HIS A 358 -13.35 -9.91 12.78
N LYS A 359 -13.03 -8.75 12.22
CA LYS A 359 -11.68 -8.18 12.26
C LYS A 359 -11.31 -7.62 13.65
N VAL A 360 -11.39 -8.43 14.68
CA VAL A 360 -10.89 -8.12 16.02
C VAL A 360 -9.72 -9.03 16.32
N LYS A 361 -8.58 -8.43 16.63
CA LYS A 361 -7.39 -9.13 17.09
C LYS A 361 -7.44 -9.30 18.60
N LEU A 362 -7.07 -10.48 19.04
CA LEU A 362 -6.78 -10.72 20.45
C LEU A 362 -5.45 -10.05 20.81
N PRO A 363 -5.25 -9.69 22.09
CA PRO A 363 -3.99 -9.12 22.56
C PRO A 363 -2.79 -10.09 22.44
N GLU A 364 -1.63 -9.62 22.85
CA GLU A 364 -0.35 -10.35 22.80
C GLU A 364 -0.41 -11.74 23.46
N TRP A 365 -1.21 -11.91 24.52
CA TRP A 365 -1.40 -13.21 25.19
C TRP A 365 -2.02 -14.31 24.30
N ALA A 366 -2.62 -13.96 23.16
CA ALA A 366 -3.09 -14.87 22.12
C ALA A 366 -2.35 -14.64 20.79
N SER A 367 -1.11 -14.15 20.84
CA SER A 367 -0.26 -13.90 19.67
C SER A 367 -0.91 -13.02 18.60
N GLU A 368 -1.76 -12.07 19.00
CA GLU A 368 -2.53 -11.17 18.12
C GLU A 368 -3.36 -11.90 17.05
N GLN A 369 -3.72 -13.14 17.29
CA GLN A 369 -4.59 -13.91 16.41
C GLN A 369 -6.02 -13.35 16.41
N GLN A 370 -6.78 -13.63 15.37
CA GLN A 370 -8.13 -13.10 15.25
C GLN A 370 -9.12 -13.82 16.17
N GLU A 371 -10.00 -13.05 16.80
CA GLU A 371 -11.02 -13.57 17.73
C GLU A 371 -12.09 -14.40 17.03
N VAL A 372 -12.48 -15.51 17.65
CA VAL A 372 -13.64 -16.33 17.29
C VAL A 372 -14.65 -16.29 18.41
N THR A 373 -15.90 -16.01 18.08
CA THR A 373 -17.01 -15.89 19.02
C THR A 373 -18.23 -16.68 18.54
N CYS A 374 -19.25 -16.82 19.35
CA CYS A 374 -20.55 -17.32 18.95
C CYS A 374 -21.57 -16.18 19.04
N ALA A 375 -22.09 -15.73 17.90
CA ALA A 375 -22.90 -14.53 17.80
C ALA A 375 -24.39 -14.85 17.60
N ARG A 376 -25.26 -14.27 18.43
CA ARG A 376 -26.72 -14.31 18.21
C ARG A 376 -27.06 -13.30 17.09
N GLY A 377 -27.65 -13.78 15.99
CA GLY A 377 -27.94 -12.94 14.82
C GLY A 377 -26.70 -12.50 14.04
N GLY A 378 -25.61 -13.23 14.13
CA GLY A 378 -24.37 -12.96 13.41
C GLY A 378 -24.58 -12.81 11.91
N THR A 379 -23.93 -11.78 11.31
CA THR A 379 -24.04 -11.51 9.87
C THR A 379 -23.55 -12.68 9.03
N LEU A 380 -24.23 -12.96 7.93
CA LEU A 380 -23.91 -14.09 7.07
C LEU A 380 -22.43 -14.10 6.63
N PRO A 381 -21.81 -13.00 6.15
CA PRO A 381 -20.42 -13.04 5.73
C PRO A 381 -19.44 -13.46 6.82
N ASN A 382 -19.69 -13.06 8.08
CA ASN A 382 -18.80 -13.32 9.21
C ASN A 382 -19.10 -14.66 9.92
N SER A 383 -20.08 -15.41 9.45
CA SER A 383 -20.46 -16.73 9.99
C SER A 383 -20.35 -17.85 8.96
N LEU A 384 -19.72 -17.58 7.79
CA LEU A 384 -19.53 -18.58 6.74
C LEU A 384 -18.19 -19.31 6.89
N TRP A 385 -18.29 -20.62 6.87
CA TRP A 385 -17.16 -21.55 6.97
C TRP A 385 -17.18 -22.54 5.80
N TYR A 386 -16.04 -23.19 5.56
CA TYR A 386 -15.93 -24.32 4.64
C TYR A 386 -14.82 -25.25 5.08
N VAL A 387 -14.96 -26.53 4.73
CA VAL A 387 -13.91 -27.53 4.93
C VAL A 387 -12.88 -27.36 3.80
N GLU A 388 -11.60 -27.19 4.14
CA GLU A 388 -10.54 -27.09 3.15
C GLU A 388 -9.76 -28.40 2.99
N TYR A 389 -9.47 -29.07 4.10
CA TYR A 389 -8.80 -30.37 4.13
C TYR A 389 -9.75 -31.41 4.72
N ASN A 390 -9.72 -32.61 4.16
CA ASN A 390 -10.55 -33.72 4.59
C ASN A 390 -9.78 -35.02 4.43
N GLU A 391 -9.62 -35.74 5.51
CA GLU A 391 -9.02 -37.06 5.58
C GLU A 391 -9.96 -37.99 6.32
N HIS A 392 -10.31 -39.12 5.70
CA HIS A 392 -11.14 -40.16 6.31
C HIS A 392 -10.63 -41.54 5.92
N PRO A 393 -10.49 -42.50 6.84
CA PRO A 393 -9.91 -43.82 6.56
C PRO A 393 -10.61 -44.59 5.44
N GLN A 394 -11.92 -44.48 5.33
CA GLN A 394 -12.73 -45.16 4.32
C GLN A 394 -12.87 -44.37 3.00
N LEU A 395 -12.50 -43.09 2.97
CA LEU A 395 -12.56 -42.25 1.76
C LEU A 395 -11.17 -42.16 1.11
N THR A 396 -10.52 -43.30 0.96
CA THR A 396 -9.20 -43.47 0.34
C THR A 396 -9.33 -44.31 -0.94
N GLY A 397 -8.42 -44.10 -1.90
CA GLY A 397 -8.37 -44.89 -3.14
C GLY A 397 -8.84 -44.12 -4.37
N ASP A 398 -8.78 -44.82 -5.52
CA ASP A 398 -9.00 -44.21 -6.85
C ASP A 398 -10.48 -44.03 -7.21
N ASN A 399 -11.37 -44.75 -6.53
CA ASN A 399 -12.83 -44.68 -6.77
C ASN A 399 -13.53 -43.55 -5.99
N VAL A 400 -12.81 -42.85 -5.11
CA VAL A 400 -13.36 -41.73 -4.33
C VAL A 400 -13.24 -40.45 -5.13
N GLU A 401 -14.34 -39.71 -5.25
CA GLU A 401 -14.31 -38.37 -5.86
C GLU A 401 -13.39 -37.46 -5.04
N LYS A 402 -12.42 -36.87 -5.70
CA LYS A 402 -11.47 -35.93 -5.10
C LYS A 402 -11.71 -34.52 -5.62
N VAL A 403 -11.46 -33.54 -4.78
CA VAL A 403 -11.55 -32.12 -5.12
C VAL A 403 -10.25 -31.40 -4.78
N ASN A 404 -9.98 -30.39 -5.57
CA ASN A 404 -8.87 -29.47 -5.34
C ASN A 404 -9.26 -28.06 -5.78
N TYR A 405 -8.46 -27.08 -5.41
CA TYR A 405 -8.64 -25.72 -5.91
C TYR A 405 -8.39 -25.65 -7.42
N ARG A 406 -9.22 -24.89 -8.08
CA ARG A 406 -8.95 -24.52 -9.48
C ARG A 406 -7.79 -23.55 -9.49
N ASN A 407 -6.79 -23.81 -10.34
CA ASN A 407 -5.66 -22.93 -10.52
C ASN A 407 -6.14 -21.59 -11.13
N PRO A 408 -6.12 -20.47 -10.39
CA PRO A 408 -6.56 -19.20 -10.91
C PRO A 408 -5.60 -18.72 -12.00
N GLY A 409 -6.15 -18.31 -13.17
CA GLY A 409 -5.38 -17.69 -14.23
C GLY A 409 -4.82 -16.33 -13.82
N PHE A 410 -4.01 -15.73 -14.70
CA PHE A 410 -3.37 -14.43 -14.46
C PHE A 410 -4.34 -13.36 -13.93
N PHE A 411 -5.50 -13.17 -14.55
CA PHE A 411 -6.48 -12.16 -14.14
C PHE A 411 -7.08 -12.44 -12.75
N GLY A 412 -7.28 -13.71 -12.39
CA GLY A 412 -7.75 -14.09 -11.06
C GLY A 412 -6.74 -13.68 -9.99
N LYS A 413 -5.47 -14.08 -10.16
CA LYS A 413 -4.36 -13.71 -9.27
C LYS A 413 -4.16 -12.19 -9.19
N PHE A 414 -4.15 -11.53 -10.35
CA PHE A 414 -3.97 -10.08 -10.44
C PHE A 414 -5.04 -9.33 -9.65
N TRP A 415 -6.32 -9.67 -9.87
CA TRP A 415 -7.42 -8.97 -9.23
C TRP A 415 -7.51 -9.24 -7.73
N GLU A 416 -7.21 -10.47 -7.31
CA GLU A 416 -7.12 -10.81 -5.89
C GLU A 416 -6.03 -9.99 -5.20
N LEU A 417 -4.83 -9.94 -5.79
CA LEU A 417 -3.72 -9.19 -5.22
C LEU A 417 -4.02 -7.69 -5.13
N GLN A 418 -4.71 -7.08 -6.13
CA GLN A 418 -5.16 -5.69 -6.02
C GLN A 418 -6.09 -5.47 -4.82
N LYS A 419 -7.04 -6.38 -4.59
CA LYS A 419 -7.96 -6.30 -3.44
C LYS A 419 -7.22 -6.43 -2.11
N VAL A 420 -6.27 -7.36 -2.03
CA VAL A 420 -5.46 -7.55 -0.81
C VAL A 420 -4.60 -6.33 -0.55
N MET A 421 -3.90 -5.81 -1.55
CA MET A 421 -3.11 -4.57 -1.44
C MET A 421 -3.97 -3.39 -0.95
N TRP A 422 -5.18 -3.22 -1.50
CA TRP A 422 -6.10 -2.18 -1.05
C TRP A 422 -6.50 -2.35 0.41
N LYS A 423 -6.94 -3.56 0.80
CA LYS A 423 -7.36 -3.85 2.18
C LYS A 423 -6.22 -3.64 3.19
N THR A 424 -5.03 -4.16 2.88
CA THR A 424 -3.87 -4.02 3.76
C THR A 424 -3.47 -2.56 3.93
N ASN A 425 -3.43 -1.79 2.82
CA ASN A 425 -3.13 -0.37 2.89
C ASN A 425 -4.18 0.43 3.67
N ALA A 426 -5.47 0.12 3.50
CA ALA A 426 -6.55 0.77 4.24
C ALA A 426 -6.57 0.39 5.73
N GLY A 427 -6.03 -0.76 6.09
CA GLY A 427 -5.96 -1.26 7.47
C GLY A 427 -4.80 -0.69 8.30
N LEU A 428 -3.85 0.05 7.70
CA LEU A 428 -2.73 0.66 8.42
C LEU A 428 -3.14 1.97 9.12
N VAL A 429 -4.06 1.89 10.08
CA VAL A 429 -4.64 3.05 10.78
C VAL A 429 -4.04 3.32 12.16
N GLU A 430 -3.30 2.36 12.72
CA GLU A 430 -2.65 2.52 14.01
C GLU A 430 -1.60 3.63 13.96
N SER A 431 -1.51 4.42 15.05
CA SER A 431 -0.52 5.50 15.13
C SER A 431 0.88 4.94 15.27
N HIS A 432 1.82 5.51 14.53
CA HIS A 432 3.23 5.16 14.62
C HIS A 432 4.02 6.30 15.28
N ALA A 433 5.05 5.97 16.04
CA ALA A 433 5.87 6.94 16.77
C ALA A 433 6.41 8.09 15.89
N TRP A 434 6.65 7.84 14.60
CA TRP A 434 7.21 8.79 13.63
C TRP A 434 6.21 9.22 12.55
N ASP A 435 4.91 8.96 12.72
CA ASP A 435 3.92 9.45 11.78
C ASP A 435 3.81 10.97 11.79
N SER A 436 3.35 11.54 10.69
CA SER A 436 3.13 12.97 10.56
C SER A 436 2.01 13.28 9.57
N ARG A 437 1.22 14.30 9.87
CA ARG A 437 0.11 14.70 9.00
C ARG A 437 0.55 15.69 7.92
N PRO A 438 -0.14 15.73 6.77
CA PRO A 438 0.27 16.56 5.61
C PRO A 438 0.51 18.03 5.94
N GLY A 439 -0.27 18.65 6.85
CA GLY A 439 -0.09 20.04 7.25
C GLY A 439 1.26 20.37 7.91
N ALA A 440 1.99 19.35 8.37
CA ALA A 440 3.33 19.52 8.94
C ALA A 440 4.44 19.52 7.86
N TRP A 441 4.20 18.92 6.68
CA TRP A 441 5.24 18.61 5.71
C TRP A 441 5.83 19.84 5.00
N PRO A 442 5.05 20.78 4.43
CA PRO A 442 5.61 21.95 3.78
C PRO A 442 6.46 22.83 4.70
N LEU A 443 6.17 22.79 6.00
CA LEU A 443 6.88 23.56 7.02
C LEU A 443 8.03 22.78 7.68
N LEU A 444 8.26 21.53 7.26
CA LEU A 444 9.31 20.66 7.81
C LEU A 444 9.23 20.55 9.35
N LYS A 445 8.01 20.41 9.89
CA LYS A 445 7.80 20.44 11.36
C LYS A 445 8.33 19.21 12.06
N ARG A 446 8.41 18.06 11.39
CA ARG A 446 8.82 16.78 11.96
C ARG A 446 9.52 15.93 10.91
N GLY A 447 10.58 15.19 11.32
CA GLY A 447 11.27 14.22 10.49
C GLY A 447 10.92 12.77 10.82
N ILE A 448 11.78 11.84 10.43
CA ILE A 448 11.63 10.40 10.69
C ILE A 448 12.95 9.85 11.20
N ASN A 449 12.95 9.21 12.37
CA ASN A 449 14.11 8.48 12.85
C ASN A 449 14.15 7.09 12.21
N PHE A 450 15.17 6.81 11.41
CA PHE A 450 15.36 5.51 10.78
C PHE A 450 16.24 4.58 11.61
N TRP A 451 17.20 5.14 12.33
CA TRP A 451 18.14 4.33 13.08
C TRP A 451 18.85 5.18 14.15
N GLY A 452 19.12 4.59 15.31
CA GLY A 452 19.89 5.21 16.38
C GLY A 452 20.62 4.16 17.21
N ARG A 453 21.96 4.21 17.22
CA ARG A 453 22.82 3.31 17.99
C ARG A 453 24.21 3.91 18.15
N ASP A 454 24.92 3.55 19.23
CA ASP A 454 26.32 3.90 19.46
C ASP A 454 26.57 5.42 19.35
N ASN A 455 25.72 6.23 19.99
CA ASN A 455 25.77 7.69 19.97
C ASN A 455 25.73 8.31 18.55
N ARG A 456 25.04 7.63 17.61
CA ARG A 456 24.79 8.09 16.25
C ARG A 456 23.32 7.94 15.91
N GLN A 457 22.82 8.76 15.02
CA GLN A 457 21.44 8.73 14.60
C GLN A 457 21.34 9.01 13.08
N ILE A 458 20.51 8.23 12.40
CA ILE A 458 20.06 8.54 11.02
C ILE A 458 18.63 9.05 11.14
N TYR A 459 18.48 10.34 10.92
CA TYR A 459 17.20 11.01 11.01
C TYR A 459 16.90 11.73 9.70
N LEU A 460 15.80 11.36 9.05
CA LEU A 460 15.37 11.98 7.81
C LEU A 460 14.82 13.36 8.12
N LEU A 461 15.57 14.38 7.76
CA LEU A 461 15.16 15.78 7.78
C LEU A 461 15.58 16.43 6.48
N GLY A 462 14.70 17.21 5.86
CA GLY A 462 15.01 17.95 4.65
C GLY A 462 15.99 19.09 4.88
N ASN A 463 16.59 19.59 3.81
CA ASN A 463 17.36 20.85 3.85
C ASN A 463 16.40 22.03 4.06
N PRO A 464 16.44 22.73 5.21
CA PRO A 464 15.46 23.77 5.50
C PRO A 464 15.45 24.91 4.46
N VAL A 465 16.61 25.26 3.89
CA VAL A 465 16.72 26.31 2.88
C VAL A 465 15.95 25.92 1.62
N VAL A 466 16.16 24.70 1.12
CA VAL A 466 15.44 24.18 -0.06
C VAL A 466 13.95 24.03 0.23
N TRP A 467 13.61 23.49 1.39
CA TRP A 467 12.25 23.16 1.76
C TRP A 467 11.37 24.40 1.93
N TRP A 468 11.83 25.35 2.75
CA TRP A 468 11.06 26.55 3.04
C TRP A 468 11.00 27.52 1.85
N SER A 469 12.08 27.65 1.07
CA SER A 469 12.05 28.47 -0.15
C SER A 469 11.10 27.89 -1.20
N SER A 470 11.05 26.57 -1.33
CA SER A 470 10.11 25.90 -2.25
C SER A 470 8.65 26.09 -1.80
N THR A 471 8.37 25.96 -0.51
CA THR A 471 7.05 26.23 0.05
C THR A 471 6.64 27.69 -0.15
N LEU A 472 7.58 28.62 0.11
CA LEU A 472 7.34 30.05 -0.12
C LEU A 472 7.02 30.35 -1.59
N ALA A 473 7.72 29.72 -2.53
CA ALA A 473 7.46 29.91 -3.95
C ALA A 473 6.05 29.45 -4.35
N VAL A 474 5.54 28.35 -3.82
CA VAL A 474 4.17 27.91 -4.04
C VAL A 474 3.17 28.95 -3.51
N VAL A 475 3.36 29.45 -2.29
CA VAL A 475 2.49 30.48 -1.70
C VAL A 475 2.52 31.77 -2.54
N VAL A 476 3.73 32.23 -2.91
CA VAL A 476 3.89 33.43 -3.73
C VAL A 476 3.20 33.28 -5.09
N TYR A 477 3.31 32.10 -5.71
CA TYR A 477 2.60 31.84 -6.97
C TYR A 477 1.09 31.86 -6.82
N VAL A 478 0.53 31.27 -5.78
CA VAL A 478 -0.92 31.28 -5.52
C VAL A 478 -1.42 32.73 -5.35
N LEU A 479 -0.71 33.56 -4.59
CA LEU A 479 -1.02 34.97 -4.42
C LEU A 479 -0.91 35.73 -5.76
N PHE A 480 0.18 35.51 -6.50
CA PHE A 480 0.38 36.07 -7.83
C PHE A 480 -0.78 35.71 -8.77
N LYS A 481 -1.19 34.43 -8.81
CA LYS A 481 -2.30 33.96 -9.65
C LYS A 481 -3.63 34.61 -9.25
N GLY A 482 -3.88 34.77 -7.96
CA GLY A 482 -5.04 35.50 -7.44
C GLY A 482 -5.06 36.94 -7.94
N ILE A 483 -3.95 37.67 -7.80
CA ILE A 483 -3.81 39.06 -8.26
C ILE A 483 -3.95 39.12 -9.79
N ALA A 484 -3.30 38.25 -10.55
CA ALA A 484 -3.39 38.22 -12.00
C ALA A 484 -4.83 37.97 -12.49
N THR A 485 -5.58 37.09 -11.80
CA THR A 485 -6.97 36.82 -12.10
C THR A 485 -7.86 38.05 -11.82
N LEU A 486 -7.66 38.74 -10.69
CA LEU A 486 -8.38 39.98 -10.37
C LEU A 486 -8.10 41.11 -11.37
N ARG A 487 -6.83 41.22 -11.81
CA ARG A 487 -6.43 42.20 -12.84
C ARG A 487 -7.05 41.85 -14.20
N TRP A 488 -7.06 40.57 -14.58
CA TRP A 488 -7.73 40.13 -15.80
C TRP A 488 -9.23 40.40 -15.80
N GLN A 489 -9.94 40.20 -14.68
CA GLN A 489 -11.33 40.55 -14.52
C GLN A 489 -11.59 42.05 -14.66
N ARG A 490 -10.60 42.89 -14.42
CA ARG A 490 -10.62 44.34 -14.60
C ARG A 490 -10.11 44.81 -15.96
N ASN A 491 -10.05 43.92 -16.94
CA ASN A 491 -9.55 44.15 -18.31
C ASN A 491 -8.08 44.61 -18.39
N CYS A 492 -7.24 44.33 -17.37
CA CYS A 492 -5.83 44.54 -17.50
C CYS A 492 -5.24 43.48 -18.44
N ASN A 493 -4.44 43.89 -19.43
CA ASN A 493 -3.91 43.03 -20.47
C ASN A 493 -2.51 42.50 -20.14
N ASP A 494 -2.32 41.96 -18.94
CA ASP A 494 -1.01 41.43 -18.48
C ASP A 494 -0.55 40.24 -19.34
N TYR A 495 -1.49 39.42 -19.80
CA TYR A 495 -1.19 38.23 -20.65
C TYR A 495 -0.83 38.56 -22.10
N ALA A 496 -0.86 39.84 -22.52
CA ALA A 496 -0.24 40.25 -23.78
C ALA A 496 1.31 40.15 -23.72
N ASN A 497 1.88 40.21 -22.50
CA ASN A 497 3.30 40.00 -22.32
C ASN A 497 3.63 38.48 -22.35
N THR A 498 4.39 38.07 -23.37
CA THR A 498 4.77 36.67 -23.59
C THR A 498 5.60 36.09 -22.44
N THR A 499 6.47 36.90 -21.82
CA THR A 499 7.29 36.47 -20.67
C THR A 499 6.38 36.19 -19.44
N PHE A 500 5.39 37.05 -19.19
CA PHE A 500 4.42 36.86 -18.12
C PHE A 500 3.56 35.59 -18.34
N LYS A 501 3.05 35.43 -19.57
CA LYS A 501 2.27 34.26 -19.95
C LYS A 501 3.04 32.95 -19.79
N ARG A 502 4.32 32.95 -20.22
CA ARG A 502 5.22 31.79 -20.08
C ARG A 502 5.50 31.47 -18.62
N PHE A 503 5.81 32.48 -17.80
CA PHE A 503 6.02 32.34 -16.37
C PHE A 503 4.81 31.70 -15.68
N ASP A 504 3.59 32.24 -15.92
CA ASP A 504 2.37 31.71 -15.36
C ASP A 504 2.12 30.25 -15.76
N TYR A 505 2.42 29.89 -17.01
CA TYR A 505 2.27 28.53 -17.51
C TYR A 505 3.27 27.55 -16.86
N GLU A 506 4.57 27.89 -16.85
CA GLU A 506 5.62 27.01 -16.32
C GLU A 506 5.44 26.73 -14.83
N ILE A 507 5.24 27.79 -14.03
CA ILE A 507 5.07 27.64 -12.59
C ILE A 507 3.72 27.04 -12.27
N GLY A 508 2.67 27.43 -12.98
CA GLY A 508 1.33 26.85 -12.82
C GLY A 508 1.32 25.34 -13.03
N THR A 509 2.05 24.85 -14.02
CA THR A 509 2.22 23.42 -14.27
C THR A 509 2.92 22.71 -13.11
N ALA A 510 3.99 23.32 -12.57
CA ALA A 510 4.70 22.76 -11.42
C ALA A 510 3.85 22.80 -10.13
N VAL A 511 3.16 23.93 -9.87
CA VAL A 511 2.28 24.05 -8.69
C VAL A 511 1.09 23.10 -8.77
N LEU A 512 0.54 22.87 -9.97
CA LEU A 512 -0.49 21.85 -10.17
C LEU A 512 0.06 20.43 -9.85
N GLY A 513 1.30 20.14 -10.28
CA GLY A 513 1.97 18.89 -9.90
C GLY A 513 2.15 18.76 -8.39
N TRP A 514 2.61 19.83 -7.72
CA TRP A 514 2.67 19.89 -6.26
C TRP A 514 1.29 19.61 -5.63
N ALA A 515 0.24 20.24 -6.11
CA ALA A 515 -1.11 20.11 -5.56
C ALA A 515 -1.64 18.66 -5.68
N PHE A 516 -1.47 18.02 -6.84
CA PHE A 516 -1.89 16.63 -7.04
C PHE A 516 -1.11 15.63 -6.17
N HIS A 517 0.16 15.93 -5.85
CA HIS A 517 0.98 15.06 -4.99
C HIS A 517 0.92 15.44 -3.51
N TYR A 518 0.17 16.46 -3.12
CA TYR A 518 0.05 16.91 -1.74
C TYR A 518 -1.37 16.77 -1.17
N PHE A 519 -2.38 17.36 -1.81
CA PHE A 519 -3.73 17.40 -1.26
C PHE A 519 -4.42 16.03 -1.08
N PRO A 520 -4.20 15.02 -1.93
CA PRO A 520 -4.86 13.73 -1.71
C PRO A 520 -4.51 13.06 -0.38
N PHE A 521 -3.37 13.37 0.22
CA PHE A 521 -3.00 12.83 1.53
C PHE A 521 -3.89 13.31 2.68
N TYR A 522 -4.61 14.42 2.51
CA TYR A 522 -5.61 14.88 3.49
C TYR A 522 -6.86 14.00 3.54
N LEU A 523 -7.08 13.20 2.50
CA LEU A 523 -8.21 12.28 2.40
C LEU A 523 -7.86 10.86 2.89
N MET A 524 -6.64 10.66 3.38
CA MET A 524 -6.15 9.36 3.81
C MET A 524 -6.09 9.28 5.34
N ASP A 525 -6.87 8.35 5.92
CA ASP A 525 -6.87 8.11 7.37
C ASP A 525 -5.76 7.17 7.85
N ARG A 526 -4.94 6.61 6.94
CA ARG A 526 -3.83 5.72 7.27
C ARG A 526 -2.63 6.46 7.87
N GLN A 527 -1.69 5.70 8.42
CA GLN A 527 -0.37 6.21 8.81
C GLN A 527 0.33 6.91 7.64
N LEU A 528 0.80 8.13 7.88
CA LEU A 528 1.49 8.96 6.90
C LEU A 528 2.82 9.45 7.48
N PHE A 529 3.80 9.68 6.61
CA PHE A 529 5.16 10.06 6.99
C PHE A 529 5.68 11.15 6.07
N LEU A 530 6.70 11.89 6.53
CA LEU A 530 7.31 13.01 5.80
C LEU A 530 7.75 12.64 4.38
N HIS A 531 8.27 11.42 4.16
CA HIS A 531 8.76 11.00 2.84
C HIS A 531 7.65 10.92 1.76
N HIS A 532 6.38 10.81 2.16
CA HIS A 532 5.27 10.90 1.20
C HIS A 532 5.18 12.27 0.51
N TYR A 533 5.78 13.30 1.10
CA TYR A 533 5.82 14.64 0.52
C TYR A 533 6.88 14.81 -0.59
N PHE A 534 7.81 13.90 -0.76
CA PHE A 534 8.92 14.06 -1.71
C PHE A 534 8.50 14.29 -3.17
N PRO A 535 7.50 13.59 -3.74
CA PRO A 535 7.03 13.93 -5.07
C PRO A 535 6.45 15.35 -5.16
N ALA A 536 5.74 15.80 -4.13
CA ALA A 536 5.26 17.18 -4.06
C ALA A 536 6.44 18.17 -3.91
N LEU A 537 7.43 17.86 -3.08
CA LEU A 537 8.64 18.68 -2.91
C LEU A 537 9.38 18.86 -4.24
N TYR A 538 9.50 17.80 -5.04
CA TYR A 538 10.11 17.89 -6.37
C TYR A 538 9.45 18.98 -7.23
N PHE A 539 8.13 18.97 -7.31
CA PHE A 539 7.39 20.00 -8.05
C PHE A 539 7.49 21.39 -7.40
N ALA A 540 7.53 21.47 -6.07
CA ALA A 540 7.73 22.73 -5.36
C ALA A 540 9.13 23.32 -5.63
N VAL A 541 10.18 22.50 -5.69
CA VAL A 541 11.55 22.90 -6.07
C VAL A 541 11.57 23.43 -7.51
N MET A 542 10.86 22.77 -8.42
CA MET A 542 10.72 23.25 -9.80
C MET A 542 10.03 24.61 -9.86
N ALA A 543 8.92 24.78 -9.14
CA ALA A 543 8.23 26.06 -9.01
C ALA A 543 9.13 27.15 -8.41
N PHE A 544 9.92 26.80 -7.39
CA PHE A 544 10.88 27.71 -6.78
C PHE A 544 11.94 28.17 -7.79
N CYS A 545 12.57 27.26 -8.53
CA CYS A 545 13.63 27.61 -9.49
C CYS A 545 13.11 28.56 -10.58
N SER A 546 11.90 28.30 -11.10
CA SER A 546 11.28 29.17 -12.11
C SER A 546 10.86 30.52 -11.51
N THR A 547 10.32 30.55 -10.29
CA THR A 547 9.96 31.79 -9.58
C THR A 547 11.20 32.62 -9.28
N PHE A 548 12.26 31.98 -8.80
CA PHE A 548 13.54 32.61 -8.48
C PHE A 548 14.20 33.20 -9.71
N ASP A 549 14.22 32.48 -10.83
CA ASP A 549 14.73 32.95 -12.10
C ASP A 549 13.95 34.18 -12.60
N PHE A 550 12.61 34.08 -12.57
CA PHE A 550 11.75 35.22 -12.95
C PHE A 550 12.00 36.45 -12.06
N ALA A 551 12.00 36.27 -10.73
CA ALA A 551 12.19 37.38 -9.80
C ALA A 551 13.56 38.06 -9.94
N THR A 552 14.63 37.27 -10.12
CA THR A 552 16.00 37.81 -10.15
C THR A 552 16.49 38.27 -11.55
N ALA A 553 16.00 37.63 -12.61
CA ALA A 553 16.41 37.94 -13.97
C ALA A 553 15.50 38.92 -14.69
N ARG A 554 14.19 38.92 -14.34
CA ARG A 554 13.17 39.61 -15.16
C ARG A 554 12.50 40.77 -14.46
N ILE A 555 12.43 40.81 -13.12
CA ILE A 555 11.78 41.90 -12.37
C ILE A 555 12.82 42.99 -12.07
N SER A 556 12.46 44.25 -12.33
CA SER A 556 13.23 45.43 -11.92
C SER A 556 12.27 46.55 -11.50
N LEU A 557 12.78 47.58 -10.79
CA LEU A 557 11.99 48.71 -10.30
C LEU A 557 11.25 49.50 -11.40
N GLY A 558 11.60 49.31 -12.66
CA GLY A 558 10.97 49.97 -13.83
C GLY A 558 10.17 49.00 -14.73
N GLY A 559 9.88 47.78 -14.28
CA GLY A 559 9.15 46.80 -15.09
C GLY A 559 9.95 45.52 -15.37
N ILE A 560 9.57 44.80 -16.42
CA ILE A 560 10.21 43.53 -16.76
C ILE A 560 11.46 43.82 -17.63
N ARG A 561 12.67 43.48 -17.13
CA ARG A 561 13.96 43.63 -17.81
C ARG A 561 14.79 42.35 -17.69
N ASN A 562 15.72 42.18 -18.64
CA ASN A 562 16.70 41.09 -18.58
C ASN A 562 17.92 41.50 -17.73
N ASN A 563 18.12 40.83 -16.58
CA ASN A 563 19.20 41.15 -15.65
C ASN A 563 20.03 39.91 -15.29
N PRO A 564 20.87 39.40 -16.21
CA PRO A 564 21.58 38.14 -16.01
C PRO A 564 22.63 38.18 -14.89
N VAL A 565 23.17 39.37 -14.58
CA VAL A 565 24.19 39.51 -13.53
C VAL A 565 23.55 39.29 -12.15
N ILE A 566 22.46 40.00 -11.86
CA ILE A 566 21.73 39.83 -10.58
C ILE A 566 21.29 38.39 -10.42
N ASN A 567 20.74 37.78 -11.48
CA ASN A 567 20.35 36.39 -11.46
C ASN A 567 21.49 35.45 -11.08
N ARG A 568 22.67 35.62 -11.70
CA ARG A 568 23.85 34.78 -11.41
C ARG A 568 24.34 34.96 -9.98
N VAL A 569 24.49 36.21 -9.53
CA VAL A 569 24.96 36.52 -8.17
C VAL A 569 23.99 35.94 -7.13
N SER A 570 22.69 36.17 -7.31
CA SER A 570 21.65 35.62 -6.41
C SER A 570 21.65 34.09 -6.39
N ALA A 571 21.87 33.47 -7.57
CA ALA A 571 21.94 32.00 -7.65
C ALA A 571 23.17 31.43 -6.92
N VAL A 572 24.34 32.07 -7.05
CA VAL A 572 25.54 31.64 -6.32
C VAL A 572 25.35 31.82 -4.82
N ALA A 573 24.79 32.94 -4.39
CA ALA A 573 24.49 33.18 -2.97
C ALA A 573 23.52 32.15 -2.40
N PHE A 574 22.43 31.84 -3.12
CA PHE A 574 21.47 30.83 -2.70
C PHE A 574 22.08 29.42 -2.65
N LEU A 575 22.89 29.07 -3.64
CA LEU A 575 23.61 27.79 -3.66
C LEU A 575 24.58 27.67 -2.49
N ALA A 576 25.34 28.73 -2.18
CA ALA A 576 26.23 28.75 -1.01
C ALA A 576 25.46 28.53 0.29
N LEU A 577 24.32 29.17 0.46
CA LEU A 577 23.44 28.97 1.63
C LEU A 577 22.91 27.52 1.69
N THR A 578 22.52 26.96 0.57
CA THR A 578 22.05 25.55 0.49
C THR A 578 23.16 24.57 0.87
N ILE A 579 24.41 24.81 0.41
CA ILE A 579 25.59 23.99 0.76
C ILE A 579 25.86 24.08 2.28
N VAL A 580 25.86 25.29 2.82
CA VAL A 580 26.06 25.47 4.28
C VAL A 580 25.00 24.69 5.08
N ALA A 581 23.73 24.82 4.72
CA ALA A 581 22.66 24.05 5.38
C ALA A 581 22.85 22.53 5.18
N PHE A 582 23.21 22.09 3.95
CA PHE A 582 23.49 20.68 3.69
C PHE A 582 24.57 20.12 4.61
N VAL A 583 25.68 20.84 4.76
CA VAL A 583 26.82 20.42 5.61
C VAL A 583 26.39 20.39 7.08
N LEU A 584 25.66 21.39 7.55
CA LEU A 584 25.20 21.45 8.94
C LEU A 584 24.28 20.28 9.32
N PHE A 585 23.40 19.84 8.41
CA PHE A 585 22.47 18.75 8.63
C PHE A 585 22.98 17.37 8.15
N SER A 586 24.17 17.32 7.53
CA SER A 586 24.74 16.07 7.02
C SER A 586 24.98 14.99 8.07
N PRO A 587 25.31 15.28 9.34
CA PRO A 587 25.47 14.25 10.36
C PRO A 587 24.18 13.42 10.57
N LEU A 588 23.01 14.04 10.49
CA LEU A 588 21.72 13.33 10.58
C LEU A 588 21.46 12.45 9.36
N ALA A 589 21.89 12.88 8.17
CA ALA A 589 21.71 12.12 6.94
C ALA A 589 22.67 10.92 6.84
N TYR A 590 23.90 11.07 7.31
CA TYR A 590 24.96 10.05 7.20
C TYR A 590 25.14 9.19 8.45
N GLY A 591 24.57 9.57 9.60
CA GLY A 591 24.84 8.94 10.88
C GLY A 591 26.28 9.19 11.37
N ASN A 592 26.83 10.36 11.03
CA ASN A 592 28.18 10.72 11.46
C ASN A 592 28.23 10.98 12.96
N PRO A 593 29.38 10.78 13.60
CA PRO A 593 29.58 11.20 14.99
C PRO A 593 29.32 12.69 15.15
N TRP A 594 28.69 13.06 16.25
CA TRP A 594 28.31 14.44 16.54
C TRP A 594 28.35 14.70 18.04
N THR A 595 28.40 15.99 18.43
CA THR A 595 28.30 16.38 19.83
C THR A 595 26.91 16.91 20.16
N LYS A 596 26.49 16.78 21.41
CA LYS A 596 25.28 17.40 21.93
C LYS A 596 25.20 18.91 21.66
N ALA A 597 26.34 19.61 21.83
CA ALA A 597 26.41 21.05 21.62
C ALA A 597 26.15 21.42 20.15
N GLU A 598 26.76 20.70 19.19
CA GLU A 598 26.57 20.91 17.76
C GLU A 598 25.13 20.59 17.35
N CYS A 599 24.58 19.48 17.83
CA CYS A 599 23.20 19.10 17.57
C CYS A 599 22.21 20.18 18.07
N ASN A 600 22.35 20.62 19.31
CA ASN A 600 21.47 21.65 19.88
C ASN A 600 21.57 22.99 19.16
N ARG A 601 22.74 23.33 18.62
CA ARG A 601 22.96 24.58 17.86
C ARG A 601 22.13 24.62 16.57
N ILE A 602 21.91 23.48 15.91
CA ILE A 602 21.16 23.42 14.65
C ILE A 602 19.68 23.08 14.84
N LYS A 603 19.26 22.68 16.03
CA LYS A 603 17.85 22.39 16.34
C LYS A 603 17.04 23.67 16.46
N VAL A 604 16.74 24.28 15.28
CA VAL A 604 16.05 25.59 15.18
C VAL A 604 14.58 25.49 15.55
N LEU A 605 13.90 24.37 15.23
CA LEU A 605 12.50 24.17 15.57
C LEU A 605 12.38 23.22 16.76
N GLY A 606 11.62 23.64 17.78
CA GLY A 606 11.31 22.78 18.93
C GLY A 606 10.51 21.52 18.58
N SER A 607 9.85 21.52 17.42
CA SER A 607 9.08 20.38 16.89
C SER A 607 9.96 19.30 16.22
N TRP A 608 11.25 19.57 15.99
CA TRP A 608 12.17 18.54 15.53
C TRP A 608 12.51 17.62 16.69
N ASP A 609 12.12 16.37 16.56
CA ASP A 609 12.14 15.37 17.64
C ASP A 609 13.35 14.41 17.57
N PHE A 610 14.41 14.76 16.83
CA PHE A 610 15.67 14.05 16.97
C PHE A 610 16.29 14.36 18.35
N ASP A 611 16.88 13.31 18.95
CA ASP A 611 17.39 13.39 20.31
C ASP A 611 18.87 13.79 20.33
N CYS A 612 19.12 15.05 20.69
CA CYS A 612 20.49 15.52 20.86
C CYS A 612 21.22 14.89 22.06
N ASN A 613 20.50 14.32 23.04
CA ASN A 613 21.13 13.63 24.17
C ASN A 613 21.70 12.26 23.79
N ALA A 614 21.29 11.71 22.63
CA ALA A 614 21.84 10.48 22.09
C ALA A 614 23.29 10.64 21.58
N PHE A 615 23.80 11.87 21.43
CA PHE A 615 25.15 12.13 20.92
C PHE A 615 26.19 12.29 22.04
N HIS A 616 27.47 12.30 21.69
CA HIS A 616 28.58 12.44 22.64
C HIS A 616 28.62 13.84 23.29
N ASP A 617 29.05 13.90 24.55
CA ASP A 617 29.20 15.18 25.25
C ASP A 617 30.40 16.00 24.74
N ASN A 618 31.53 15.34 24.42
CA ASN A 618 32.78 15.97 24.00
C ASN A 618 33.37 15.32 22.75
N VAL A 619 34.14 16.10 21.98
CA VAL A 619 34.84 15.66 20.73
C VAL A 619 35.87 14.55 21.02
N SER A 620 36.54 14.57 22.19
CA SER A 620 37.51 13.54 22.58
C SER A 620 36.94 12.11 22.63
N ASN A 621 35.64 11.97 22.80
CA ASN A 621 34.96 10.68 22.79
C ASN A 621 34.64 10.20 21.37
N ILE A 622 34.69 11.09 20.39
CA ILE A 622 34.46 10.78 18.97
C ILE A 622 35.70 10.11 18.36
N ASP A 623 36.89 10.61 18.68
CA ASP A 623 38.18 10.11 18.15
C ASP A 623 38.52 8.69 18.63
N ALA A 624 38.00 8.27 19.77
CA ALA A 624 38.17 6.92 20.31
C ALA A 624 37.42 5.81 19.51
N PHE A 625 36.50 6.21 18.63
CA PHE A 625 35.63 5.28 17.87
C PHE A 625 35.90 5.21 16.35
N ILE A 626 37.01 5.75 15.86
CA ILE A 626 37.40 5.58 14.46
C ILE A 626 37.98 4.16 14.28
N PRO A 627 37.34 3.26 13.48
CA PRO A 627 37.89 1.94 13.23
C PRO A 627 39.23 2.07 12.48
N GLY A 628 40.32 1.77 13.15
CA GLY A 628 41.69 1.82 12.60
C GLY A 628 42.74 2.40 13.51
N ARG A 629 42.41 2.99 14.66
CA ARG A 629 43.35 3.36 15.72
C ARG A 629 43.08 2.51 16.95
N GLY A 630 43.79 1.40 17.04
CA GLY A 630 44.09 0.60 18.23
C GLY A 630 42.93 0.38 19.21
N MET A 631 42.24 -0.78 19.09
CA MET A 631 41.59 -1.37 20.26
C MET A 631 42.70 -1.90 21.20
N PRO A 632 42.66 -1.61 22.51
CA PRO A 632 43.34 -2.46 23.47
C PRO A 632 42.55 -3.80 23.48
N GLU A 633 43.27 -4.90 23.21
CA GLU A 633 42.78 -6.25 23.43
C GLU A 633 42.26 -6.35 24.88
N ARG A 634 40.96 -6.45 25.07
CA ARG A 634 40.42 -6.97 26.31
C ARG A 634 40.44 -8.48 26.20
N GLY A 635 41.37 -9.07 26.91
CA GLY A 635 41.44 -10.51 27.14
C GLY A 635 40.09 -11.08 27.59
N LEU A 636 39.89 -12.32 27.21
CA LEU A 636 38.81 -13.25 27.50
C LEU A 636 38.20 -13.15 28.89
#